data_0e1ba228024b4bae7395dab4163f0eb2
#
_entry.id   0e1ba228024b4bae7395dab4163f0eb2
#
_cell.length_a   1.000
_cell.length_b   1.000
_cell.length_c   1.000
_cell.angle_alpha   90.00
_cell.angle_beta   90.00
_cell.angle_gamma   90.00
#
_symmetry.space_group_name_H-M   'P 1'
#
loop_
_entity.id
_entity.type
_entity.pdbx_description
1 polymer ?
#
loop_
_entity_poly.entity_id
_entity_poly.type
_entity_poly.pdbx_seq_one_letter_code
_entity_poly.pdbx_strand_id
1 'polypeptide(L)' 'EPTNGMDIGAKLDVYHKIQEFVANGEKSAVFISSEIEELLALCNTIYVFVAGNTVARFSRENFNKVEILKAAVGGAHNEE' A
#
# COMPACT_ATOMS: atom_id res chain seq x y z
N GLU A 1 10.89 -0.23 -1.78
CA GLU A 1 10.11 -1.13 -0.90
C GLU A 1 10.90 -1.43 0.35
N PRO A 2 10.41 -1.03 1.50
CA PRO A 2 11.21 -1.17 2.74
C PRO A 2 11.47 -2.61 3.16
N THR A 3 10.63 -3.55 2.73
CA THR A 3 10.80 -4.93 3.14
C THR A 3 11.28 -5.85 2.03
N ASN A 4 11.62 -5.30 0.88
CA ASN A 4 12.03 -6.10 -0.25
C ASN A 4 13.30 -6.89 0.09
N GLY A 5 13.25 -8.20 -0.09
CA GLY A 5 14.40 -9.06 0.19
C GLY A 5 14.54 -9.50 1.63
N MET A 6 13.67 -9.04 2.53
CA MET A 6 13.73 -9.43 3.93
C MET A 6 12.97 -10.73 4.17
N ASP A 7 13.38 -11.48 5.19
CA ASP A 7 12.61 -12.63 5.58
C ASP A 7 11.38 -12.19 6.39
N ILE A 8 10.49 -13.14 6.67
CA ILE A 8 9.21 -12.82 7.30
C ILE A 8 9.38 -12.24 8.70
N GLY A 9 10.33 -12.76 9.48
CA GLY A 9 10.54 -12.25 10.83
C GLY A 9 11.01 -10.80 10.81
N ALA A 10 11.94 -10.49 9.92
CA ALA A 10 12.43 -9.13 9.81
C ALA A 10 11.35 -8.20 9.30
N LYS A 11 10.48 -8.68 8.40
CA LYS A 11 9.37 -7.87 7.92
C LYS A 11 8.42 -7.49 9.04
N LEU A 12 8.10 -8.43 9.92
CA LEU A 12 7.21 -8.14 11.04
C LEU A 12 7.79 -7.08 11.97
N ASP A 13 9.09 -7.13 12.21
CA ASP A 13 9.74 -6.12 13.05
C ASP A 13 9.63 -4.73 12.42
N VAL A 14 9.87 -4.65 11.11
CA VAL A 14 9.75 -3.39 10.39
C VAL A 14 8.32 -2.86 10.45
N TYR A 15 7.35 -3.74 10.26
CA TYR A 15 5.93 -3.35 10.32
C TYR A 15 5.57 -2.77 11.68
N HIS A 16 6.00 -3.44 12.76
CA HIS A 16 5.70 -2.96 14.09
C HIS A 16 6.31 -1.59 14.36
N LYS A 17 7.53 -1.39 13.91
CA LYS A 17 8.21 -0.10 14.11
C LYS A 17 7.50 1.02 13.36
N ILE A 18 7.05 0.74 12.16
CA ILE A 18 6.32 1.73 11.38
C ILE A 18 5.01 2.08 12.08
N GLN A 19 4.29 1.08 12.56
CA GLN A 19 3.02 1.30 13.23
C GLN A 19 3.20 2.10 14.51
N GLU A 20 4.26 1.82 15.28
CA GLU A 20 4.55 2.59 16.47
C GLU A 20 4.90 4.02 16.14
N PHE A 21 5.63 4.21 15.04
CA PHE A 21 6.06 5.53 14.62
C PHE A 21 4.87 6.45 14.34
N VAL A 22 3.79 5.91 13.80
CA VAL A 22 2.64 6.71 13.39
C VAL A 22 1.48 6.65 14.39
N ALA A 23 1.61 5.87 15.43
CA ALA A 23 0.46 5.52 16.28
C ALA A 23 -0.15 6.71 17.00
N ASN A 24 0.65 7.71 17.35
CA ASN A 24 0.13 8.85 18.11
C ASN A 24 -0.47 9.94 17.23
N GLY A 25 -0.48 9.75 15.92
CA GLY A 25 -1.11 10.69 15.02
C GLY A 25 -0.28 11.92 14.68
N GLU A 26 0.91 12.04 15.23
CA GLU A 26 1.77 13.19 14.95
C GLU A 26 2.66 12.99 13.73
N LYS A 27 2.80 11.76 13.31
CA LYS A 27 3.67 11.41 12.18
C LYS A 27 2.93 10.53 11.22
N SER A 28 3.40 10.48 10.00
CA SER A 28 2.84 9.59 9.01
C SER A 28 3.96 8.93 8.23
N ALA A 29 3.64 7.87 7.51
CA ALA A 29 4.60 7.14 6.72
C ALA A 29 4.02 6.87 5.35
N VAL A 30 4.87 6.89 4.34
CA VAL A 30 4.51 6.51 2.99
C VAL A 30 5.21 5.20 2.68
N PHE A 31 4.44 4.24 2.21
CA PHE A 31 4.91 2.88 1.96
C PHE A 31 4.77 2.61 0.48
N ILE A 32 5.86 2.22 -0.16
CA ILE A 32 5.84 1.89 -1.59
C ILE A 32 6.16 0.42 -1.72
N SER A 33 5.26 -0.33 -2.33
CA SER A 33 5.44 -1.77 -2.42
C SER A 33 4.67 -2.33 -3.60
N SER A 34 5.18 -3.41 -4.14
CA SER A 34 4.47 -4.20 -5.14
C SER A 34 3.72 -5.36 -4.48
N GLU A 35 3.85 -5.52 -3.16
CA GLU A 35 3.18 -6.60 -2.45
C GLU A 35 1.91 -6.09 -1.83
N ILE A 36 0.80 -6.41 -2.46
CA ILE A 36 -0.48 -5.85 -2.05
C ILE A 36 -0.87 -6.27 -0.64
N GLU A 37 -0.44 -7.46 -0.21
CA GLU A 37 -0.78 -7.92 1.13
C GLU A 37 -0.18 -7.00 2.20
N GLU A 38 1.03 -6.49 1.97
CA GLU A 38 1.65 -5.53 2.88
C GLU A 38 0.82 -4.26 2.97
N LEU A 39 0.39 -3.78 1.83
CA LEU A 39 -0.35 -2.53 1.78
C LEU A 39 -1.69 -2.66 2.48
N LEU A 40 -2.37 -3.79 2.26
CA LEU A 40 -3.67 -4.02 2.89
C LEU A 40 -3.55 -4.11 4.40
N ALA A 41 -2.42 -4.66 4.88
CA ALA A 41 -2.23 -4.84 6.31
C ALA A 41 -1.85 -3.56 7.02
N LEU A 42 -1.09 -2.69 6.38
CA LEU A 42 -0.42 -1.58 7.06
C LEU A 42 -1.03 -0.22 6.79
N CYS A 43 -1.62 -0.02 5.63
CA CYS A 43 -1.98 1.33 5.19
C CYS A 43 -3.40 1.71 5.54
N ASN A 44 -3.62 3.01 5.69
CA ASN A 44 -4.98 3.55 5.84
C ASN A 44 -5.55 3.95 4.48
N THR A 45 -4.67 4.30 3.56
CA THR A 45 -5.05 4.73 2.22
C THR A 45 -4.05 4.15 1.25
N ILE A 46 -4.55 3.65 0.13
CA ILE A 46 -3.71 3.12 -0.93
C ILE A 46 -3.97 3.92 -2.20
N TYR A 47 -2.89 4.39 -2.82
CA TYR A 47 -2.94 5.02 -4.13
C TYR A 47 -2.35 4.06 -5.14
N VAL A 48 -3.01 3.94 -6.29
CA VAL A 48 -2.50 3.11 -7.38
C VAL A 48 -1.94 4.04 -8.45
N PHE A 49 -0.67 3.83 -8.79
CA PHE A 49 0.01 4.63 -9.81
C PHE A 49 0.25 3.77 -11.04
N VAL A 50 -0.04 4.32 -12.20
CA VAL A 50 0.26 3.67 -13.47
C VAL A 50 0.89 4.72 -14.37
N ALA A 51 2.09 4.42 -14.85
CA ALA A 51 2.83 5.31 -15.76
C ALA A 51 2.97 6.73 -15.20
N GLY A 52 3.23 6.82 -13.90
CA GLY A 52 3.46 8.10 -13.26
C GLY A 52 2.21 8.86 -12.84
N ASN A 53 1.05 8.30 -13.07
CA ASN A 53 -0.21 8.95 -12.73
C ASN A 53 -0.98 8.14 -11.72
N THR A 54 -1.66 8.84 -10.81
CA THR A 54 -2.56 8.19 -9.87
C THR A 54 -3.86 7.83 -10.62
N VAL A 55 -4.18 6.55 -10.65
CA VAL A 55 -5.38 6.09 -11.35
C VAL A 55 -6.49 5.69 -10.40
N ALA A 56 -6.18 5.48 -9.12
CA ALA A 56 -7.19 5.11 -8.14
C ALA A 56 -6.70 5.40 -6.73
N ARG A 57 -7.65 5.57 -5.81
CA ARG A 57 -7.38 5.78 -4.41
C ARG A 57 -8.41 4.98 -3.61
N PHE A 58 -7.93 4.23 -2.62
CA PHE A 58 -8.80 3.41 -1.78
C PHE A 58 -8.56 3.75 -0.32
N SER A 59 -9.62 4.02 0.43
CA SER A 59 -9.56 4.16 1.87
C SER A 59 -9.72 2.79 2.52
N ARG A 60 -9.28 2.66 3.76
CA ARG A 60 -9.26 1.35 4.41
C ARG A 60 -10.63 0.68 4.42
N GLU A 61 -11.70 1.44 4.67
CA GLU A 61 -13.01 0.83 4.72
C GLU A 61 -13.47 0.31 3.37
N ASN A 62 -12.79 0.71 2.31
CA ASN A 62 -13.11 0.28 0.95
C ASN A 62 -12.04 -0.61 0.35
N PHE A 63 -11.13 -1.12 1.17
CA PHE A 63 -10.08 -2.00 0.66
C PHE A 63 -10.70 -3.28 0.11
N ASN A 64 -10.31 -3.60 -1.11
CA ASN A 64 -10.74 -4.80 -1.79
C ASN A 64 -9.61 -5.21 -2.71
N LYS A 65 -9.00 -6.34 -2.42
CA LYS A 65 -7.82 -6.77 -3.16
C LYS A 65 -8.07 -6.87 -4.65
N VAL A 66 -9.21 -7.41 -5.04
CA VAL A 66 -9.53 -7.58 -6.46
C VAL A 66 -9.65 -6.23 -7.15
N GLU A 67 -10.33 -5.27 -6.52
CA GLU A 67 -10.51 -3.95 -7.11
C GLU A 67 -9.19 -3.20 -7.23
N ILE A 68 -8.33 -3.33 -6.23
CA ILE A 68 -7.03 -2.68 -6.26
C ILE A 68 -6.17 -3.27 -7.36
N LEU A 69 -6.17 -4.59 -7.50
CA LEU A 69 -5.42 -5.25 -8.56
C LEU A 69 -5.95 -4.88 -9.94
N LYS A 70 -7.27 -4.77 -10.08
CA LYS A 70 -7.85 -4.34 -11.35
C LYS A 70 -7.39 -2.94 -11.71
N ALA A 71 -7.36 -2.03 -10.75
CA ALA A 71 -6.89 -0.68 -11.01
C ALA A 71 -5.44 -0.68 -11.47
N ALA A 72 -4.61 -1.51 -10.83
CA ALA A 72 -3.20 -1.57 -11.16
C ALA A 72 -2.96 -2.14 -12.55
N VAL A 73 -3.72 -3.16 -12.93
CA VAL A 73 -3.53 -3.82 -14.21
C VAL A 73 -4.25 -3.08 -15.33
N GLY A 74 -5.47 -2.64 -15.04
CA GLY A 74 -6.33 -2.05 -16.06
C GLY A 74 -6.39 -0.55 -16.06
N GLY A 75 -5.57 0.11 -15.24
CA GLY A 75 -5.67 1.55 -15.10
C GLY A 75 -5.50 2.29 -16.39
N ALA A 76 -4.63 1.82 -17.26
CA ALA A 76 -4.40 2.48 -18.55
C ALA A 76 -5.58 2.33 -19.50
N HIS A 77 -6.49 1.43 -19.21
CA HIS A 77 -7.64 1.17 -20.05
C HIS A 77 -8.91 1.83 -19.57
N ASN A 78 -8.89 2.36 -18.36
CA ASN A 78 -10.13 2.81 -17.73
C ASN A 78 -10.66 4.10 -18.29
N GLU A 79 -9.86 4.80 -19.02
CA GLU A 79 -10.30 6.07 -19.59
C GLU A 79 -11.04 5.93 -20.89
N GLU A 80 -11.14 4.71 -21.40
CA GLU A 80 -11.85 4.56 -22.65
C GLU A 80 -13.35 4.54 -22.49
#